data_b03de461e056f627b4297a70d7999733
#
_entry.id   b03de461e056f627b4297a70d7999733
#
_cell.length_a   1.000
_cell.length_b   1.000
_cell.length_c   1.000
_cell.angle_alpha   90.00
_cell.angle_beta   90.00
_cell.angle_gamma   90.00
#
_symmetry.space_group_name_H-M   'P 1'
#
loop_
_entity.id
_entity.type
_entity.pdbx_description
1 polymer ?
#
loop_
_entity_poly.entity_id
_entity_poly.type
_entity_poly.pdbx_seq_one_letter_code
_entity_poly.pdbx_strand_id
1 'polypeptide(L)'
;MLRKERAKFMKADKNYWGRPEVQEGARMRLMDNLRTVLKQKIVLCGEEVYKDWKRFVKTFTRIGGVIEACPLDVRGSPSANLLIEPNGAISLISTQDQIFSTPYRYCGCSFPQKSVPHAAIRGAALAICAKLYEKNVIGYVGIDFVTFWDAASNSQRLWAVDINIGLTRSASSFALFHFLMGGKVDTSTGEYMVEPWEENTSQTLSNNGGSQLQENSTISSLGENSSLNQRSSTGSLQVPRNLLESRCYVSHDSIYHPNLGSMQYGAFFNLCRLHGISFDLQSRNGLAFMLADSLVGGTIGMLGVGKVHSKALRSVSKCLKFIENQVGTLHQKGEFDSQKSNFMDILSTIKHLELEGNKKGHHK
;
A
#
# COMPACT_ATOMS: atom_id res chain seq x y z
N MET A 1 -34.92 1.92 -15.67
CA MET A 1 -35.83 1.47 -14.60
C MET A 1 -35.30 1.86 -13.22
N LEU A 2 -34.11 1.50 -12.82
CA LEU A 2 -33.52 1.86 -11.51
C LEU A 2 -33.46 3.37 -11.20
N ARG A 3 -33.25 4.25 -12.20
CA ARG A 3 -33.26 5.71 -11.99
C ARG A 3 -34.68 6.24 -11.65
N LYS A 4 -35.73 5.67 -12.24
CA LYS A 4 -37.11 6.04 -11.93
C LYS A 4 -37.55 5.57 -10.54
N GLU A 5 -37.14 4.36 -10.16
CA GLU A 5 -37.38 3.85 -8.81
C GLU A 5 -36.58 4.67 -7.77
N ARG A 6 -35.30 4.97 -8.03
CA ARG A 6 -34.52 5.84 -7.16
C ARG A 6 -35.13 7.21 -6.97
N ALA A 7 -35.70 7.81 -8.02
CA ALA A 7 -36.40 9.10 -7.92
C ALA A 7 -37.66 9.03 -7.03
N LYS A 8 -38.35 7.89 -7.03
CA LYS A 8 -39.47 7.63 -6.10
C LYS A 8 -38.96 7.43 -4.66
N PHE A 9 -37.83 6.70 -4.48
CA PHE A 9 -37.19 6.53 -3.18
C PHE A 9 -36.76 7.86 -2.54
N MET A 10 -36.22 8.77 -3.35
CA MET A 10 -35.72 10.07 -2.86
C MET A 10 -36.87 11.06 -2.50
N LYS A 11 -38.07 10.86 -3.01
CA LYS A 11 -39.24 11.73 -2.76
C LYS A 11 -40.17 11.23 -1.63
N ALA A 12 -39.98 9.99 -1.16
CA ALA A 12 -40.82 9.43 -0.13
C ALA A 12 -40.29 9.81 1.28
N ASP A 13 -41.21 10.18 2.16
CA ASP A 13 -40.98 10.46 3.57
C ASP A 13 -40.28 9.25 4.23
N LYS A 14 -39.35 9.50 5.17
CA LYS A 14 -38.66 8.45 5.95
C LYS A 14 -39.61 7.47 6.61
N ASN A 15 -40.79 7.94 7.06
CA ASN A 15 -41.85 7.12 7.66
C ASN A 15 -42.56 6.19 6.67
N TYR A 16 -42.53 6.49 5.36
CA TYR A 16 -43.11 5.63 4.33
C TYR A 16 -42.36 4.28 4.23
N TRP A 17 -41.04 4.31 4.30
CA TRP A 17 -40.18 3.12 4.21
C TRP A 17 -40.15 2.29 5.50
N GLY A 18 -40.58 2.85 6.61
CA GLY A 18 -40.72 2.13 7.88
C GLY A 18 -41.94 1.19 7.94
N ARG A 19 -42.84 1.25 6.93
CA ARG A 19 -44.05 0.43 6.90
C ARG A 19 -43.76 -0.98 6.36
N PRO A 20 -44.12 -2.06 7.09
CA PRO A 20 -43.86 -3.44 6.67
C PRO A 20 -44.40 -3.79 5.29
N GLU A 21 -45.60 -3.31 4.95
CA GLU A 21 -46.23 -3.60 3.66
C GLU A 21 -45.46 -2.95 2.48
N VAL A 22 -44.90 -1.77 2.71
CA VAL A 22 -44.08 -1.06 1.71
C VAL A 22 -42.75 -1.79 1.49
N GLN A 23 -42.15 -2.26 2.58
CA GLN A 23 -40.90 -3.04 2.51
C GLN A 23 -41.13 -4.37 1.79
N GLU A 24 -42.20 -5.09 2.11
CA GLU A 24 -42.51 -6.37 1.46
C GLU A 24 -42.85 -6.18 -0.02
N GLY A 25 -43.66 -5.17 -0.39
CA GLY A 25 -43.93 -4.85 -1.78
C GLY A 25 -42.68 -4.42 -2.57
N ALA A 26 -41.74 -3.75 -1.92
CA ALA A 26 -40.44 -3.40 -2.52
C ALA A 26 -39.53 -4.65 -2.67
N ARG A 27 -39.53 -5.55 -1.68
CA ARG A 27 -38.82 -6.82 -1.70
C ARG A 27 -39.29 -7.72 -2.85
N MET A 28 -40.59 -7.89 -3.00
CA MET A 28 -41.17 -8.70 -4.08
C MET A 28 -40.78 -8.17 -5.47
N ARG A 29 -40.99 -6.86 -5.71
CA ARG A 29 -40.57 -6.22 -6.97
C ARG A 29 -39.04 -6.32 -7.22
N LEU A 30 -38.23 -6.23 -6.18
CA LEU A 30 -36.81 -6.37 -6.28
C LEU A 30 -36.43 -7.82 -6.68
N MET A 31 -37.03 -8.82 -6.04
CA MET A 31 -36.82 -10.25 -6.34
C MET A 31 -37.13 -10.59 -7.80
N ASP A 32 -38.26 -10.13 -8.33
CA ASP A 32 -38.66 -10.38 -9.72
C ASP A 32 -37.70 -9.72 -10.71
N ASN A 33 -37.28 -8.48 -10.43
CA ASN A 33 -36.33 -7.77 -11.28
C ASN A 33 -34.89 -8.30 -11.18
N LEU A 34 -34.45 -8.73 -9.98
CA LEU A 34 -33.09 -9.21 -9.77
C LEU A 34 -32.79 -10.48 -10.60
N ARG A 35 -33.74 -11.39 -10.73
CA ARG A 35 -33.56 -12.64 -11.50
C ARG A 35 -33.18 -12.37 -12.97
N THR A 36 -33.79 -11.35 -13.57
CA THR A 36 -33.59 -11.02 -14.99
C THR A 36 -32.49 -9.98 -15.21
N VAL A 37 -32.42 -8.95 -14.36
CA VAL A 37 -31.56 -7.78 -14.58
C VAL A 37 -30.14 -8.00 -14.04
N LEU A 38 -29.96 -8.70 -12.92
CA LEU A 38 -28.63 -8.94 -12.36
C LEU A 38 -27.73 -9.71 -13.30
N LYS A 39 -28.24 -10.79 -13.88
CA LYS A 39 -27.45 -11.63 -14.81
C LYS A 39 -26.92 -10.83 -16.01
N GLN A 40 -27.66 -9.78 -16.44
CA GLN A 40 -27.30 -8.96 -17.60
C GLN A 40 -26.40 -7.77 -17.26
N LYS A 41 -26.42 -7.29 -16.01
CA LYS A 41 -25.77 -6.03 -15.60
C LYS A 41 -24.62 -6.20 -14.64
N ILE A 42 -24.47 -7.39 -14.04
CA ILE A 42 -23.39 -7.62 -13.10
C ILE A 42 -22.05 -7.75 -13.86
N VAL A 43 -21.04 -7.11 -13.34
CA VAL A 43 -19.64 -7.30 -13.77
C VAL A 43 -18.98 -8.15 -12.70
N LEU A 44 -18.52 -9.34 -13.07
CA LEU A 44 -17.77 -10.21 -12.17
C LEU A 44 -16.32 -9.74 -12.17
N CYS A 45 -15.87 -9.21 -11.06
CA CYS A 45 -14.46 -8.91 -10.84
C CYS A 45 -13.81 -10.15 -10.21
N GLY A 46 -12.71 -10.66 -10.78
CA GLY A 46 -12.09 -11.92 -10.35
C GLY A 46 -12.58 -13.13 -11.15
N GLU A 47 -12.53 -13.05 -12.47
CA GLU A 47 -12.88 -14.12 -13.41
C GLU A 47 -12.12 -15.43 -13.15
N GLU A 48 -10.94 -15.36 -12.56
CA GLU A 48 -10.16 -16.51 -12.12
C GLU A 48 -10.89 -17.37 -11.08
N VAL A 49 -11.67 -16.74 -10.19
CA VAL A 49 -12.42 -17.42 -9.13
C VAL A 49 -13.84 -17.74 -9.58
N TYR A 50 -14.48 -16.79 -10.25
CA TYR A 50 -15.87 -16.85 -10.66
C TYR A 50 -15.97 -16.82 -12.19
N LYS A 51 -15.82 -17.99 -12.81
CA LYS A 51 -15.85 -18.14 -14.29
C LYS A 51 -17.19 -17.72 -14.91
N ASP A 52 -18.28 -17.79 -14.14
CA ASP A 52 -19.62 -17.46 -14.61
C ASP A 52 -20.54 -17.05 -13.45
N TRP A 53 -21.66 -16.40 -13.82
CA TRP A 53 -22.71 -15.97 -12.90
C TRP A 53 -23.28 -17.10 -12.03
N LYS A 54 -23.46 -18.30 -12.58
CA LYS A 54 -24.03 -19.45 -11.85
C LYS A 54 -23.10 -19.89 -10.72
N ARG A 55 -21.80 -19.95 -11.01
CA ARG A 55 -20.78 -20.30 -10.00
C ARG A 55 -20.67 -19.22 -8.93
N PHE A 56 -20.71 -17.95 -9.33
CA PHE A 56 -20.72 -16.82 -8.39
C PHE A 56 -21.91 -16.93 -7.43
N VAL A 57 -23.14 -17.04 -7.95
CA VAL A 57 -24.36 -17.12 -7.12
C VAL A 57 -24.30 -18.35 -6.21
N LYS A 58 -23.90 -19.52 -6.71
CA LYS A 58 -23.76 -20.74 -5.91
C LYS A 58 -22.78 -20.53 -4.75
N THR A 59 -21.68 -19.84 -4.99
CA THR A 59 -20.67 -19.55 -3.96
C THR A 59 -21.20 -18.55 -2.96
N PHE A 60 -21.78 -17.43 -3.45
CA PHE A 60 -22.32 -16.37 -2.61
C PHE A 60 -23.47 -16.85 -1.70
N THR A 61 -24.37 -17.70 -2.22
CA THR A 61 -25.45 -18.27 -1.41
C THR A 61 -24.99 -19.27 -0.37
N ARG A 62 -23.85 -19.92 -0.58
CA ARG A 62 -23.26 -20.88 0.36
C ARG A 62 -22.43 -20.23 1.46
N ILE A 63 -21.62 -19.24 1.10
CA ILE A 63 -20.64 -18.61 2.00
C ILE A 63 -21.24 -17.35 2.63
N GLY A 64 -22.18 -16.70 1.94
CA GLY A 64 -22.64 -15.37 2.27
C GLY A 64 -21.73 -14.29 1.66
N GLY A 65 -21.99 -13.05 2.04
CA GLY A 65 -21.21 -11.88 1.61
C GLY A 65 -21.86 -10.59 2.08
N VAL A 66 -21.19 -9.48 1.76
CA VAL A 66 -21.66 -8.13 2.08
C VAL A 66 -22.06 -7.43 0.77
N ILE A 67 -23.14 -6.65 0.83
CA ILE A 67 -23.56 -5.77 -0.27
C ILE A 67 -23.32 -4.35 0.19
N GLU A 68 -22.42 -3.66 -0.49
CA GLU A 68 -22.00 -2.31 -0.15
C GLU A 68 -22.43 -1.31 -1.22
N ALA A 69 -22.66 -0.06 -0.79
CA ALA A 69 -22.84 1.04 -1.71
C ALA A 69 -21.51 1.42 -2.36
N CYS A 70 -21.50 1.53 -3.69
CA CYS A 70 -20.33 1.99 -4.42
C CYS A 70 -20.56 3.42 -4.92
N PRO A 71 -19.70 4.39 -4.57
CA PRO A 71 -19.76 5.73 -5.12
C PRO A 71 -19.52 5.74 -6.63
N LEU A 72 -20.15 6.68 -7.34
CA LEU A 72 -20.03 6.74 -8.81
C LEU A 72 -18.77 7.45 -9.30
N ASP A 73 -18.29 8.45 -8.55
CA ASP A 73 -17.13 9.29 -8.93
C ASP A 73 -16.00 9.09 -7.91
N VAL A 74 -15.42 7.89 -7.90
CA VAL A 74 -14.29 7.54 -7.03
C VAL A 74 -13.04 8.28 -7.50
N ARG A 75 -12.39 8.96 -6.57
CA ARG A 75 -11.17 9.76 -6.78
C ARG A 75 -9.91 9.10 -6.24
N GLY A 76 -10.05 8.17 -5.29
CA GLY A 76 -8.94 7.45 -4.70
C GLY A 76 -9.38 6.45 -3.63
N SER A 77 -8.46 5.62 -3.23
CA SER A 77 -8.66 4.59 -2.21
C SER A 77 -7.54 4.67 -1.16
N PRO A 78 -7.56 5.71 -0.30
CA PRO A 78 -6.55 5.83 0.73
C PRO A 78 -6.77 4.82 1.85
N SER A 79 -5.69 4.42 2.52
CA SER A 79 -5.71 3.58 3.71
C SER A 79 -4.90 4.20 4.84
N ALA A 80 -5.24 3.86 6.08
CA ALA A 80 -4.52 4.27 7.28
C ALA A 80 -4.17 3.06 8.13
N ASN A 81 -2.94 3.00 8.63
CA ASN A 81 -2.47 1.98 9.55
C ASN A 81 -2.22 2.61 10.91
N LEU A 82 -2.78 2.02 11.96
CA LEU A 82 -2.71 2.52 13.34
C LEU A 82 -2.29 1.40 14.29
N LEU A 83 -1.82 1.83 15.45
CA LEU A 83 -1.57 0.96 16.61
C LEU A 83 -2.43 1.46 17.76
N ILE A 84 -3.19 0.54 18.37
CA ILE A 84 -3.94 0.75 19.60
C ILE A 84 -3.17 0.04 20.71
N GLU A 85 -2.61 0.78 21.65
CA GLU A 85 -1.87 0.23 22.77
C GLU A 85 -2.80 -0.22 23.90
N PRO A 86 -2.35 -1.14 24.79
CA PRO A 86 -3.17 -1.60 25.90
C PRO A 86 -3.64 -0.51 26.87
N ASN A 87 -2.88 0.58 26.98
CA ASN A 87 -3.21 1.76 27.79
C ASN A 87 -4.22 2.71 27.14
N GLY A 88 -4.70 2.39 25.91
CA GLY A 88 -5.61 3.20 25.14
C GLY A 88 -4.96 4.27 24.27
N ALA A 89 -3.64 4.40 24.26
CA ALA A 89 -2.97 5.29 23.32
C ALA A 89 -3.13 4.79 21.89
N ILE A 90 -3.47 5.71 20.97
CA ILE A 90 -3.71 5.40 19.55
C ILE A 90 -2.73 6.21 18.71
N SER A 91 -1.87 5.51 17.98
CA SER A 91 -0.86 6.10 17.11
C SER A 91 -1.16 5.84 15.65
N LEU A 92 -1.22 6.89 14.82
CA LEU A 92 -1.24 6.76 13.36
C LEU A 92 0.18 6.45 12.90
N ILE A 93 0.37 5.27 12.29
CA ILE A 93 1.66 4.79 11.82
C ILE A 93 1.95 5.33 10.42
N SER A 94 0.99 5.17 9.50
CA SER A 94 1.16 5.55 8.10
C SER A 94 -0.16 5.67 7.37
N THR A 95 -0.16 6.43 6.26
CA THR A 95 -1.29 6.52 5.34
C THR A 95 -0.81 6.30 3.92
N GLN A 96 -1.49 5.46 3.15
CA GLN A 96 -1.11 5.11 1.78
C GLN A 96 -2.30 5.29 0.82
N ASP A 97 -2.01 5.52 -0.46
CA ASP A 97 -2.99 5.32 -1.52
C ASP A 97 -2.82 3.91 -2.09
N GLN A 98 -3.90 3.14 -2.09
CA GLN A 98 -3.92 1.79 -2.66
C GLN A 98 -3.87 1.85 -4.19
N ILE A 99 -3.15 0.92 -4.80
CA ILE A 99 -3.02 0.76 -6.25
C ILE A 99 -3.76 -0.51 -6.66
N PHE A 100 -4.64 -0.38 -7.65
CA PHE A 100 -5.42 -1.48 -8.19
C PHE A 100 -5.05 -1.70 -9.66
N SER A 101 -4.76 -2.95 -10.04
CA SER A 101 -4.48 -3.31 -11.44
C SER A 101 -5.76 -3.38 -12.27
N THR A 102 -6.84 -3.87 -11.68
CA THR A 102 -8.20 -3.85 -12.21
C THR A 102 -9.16 -3.53 -11.07
N PRO A 103 -10.42 -3.20 -11.31
CA PRO A 103 -11.37 -2.93 -10.23
C PRO A 103 -11.34 -4.01 -9.13
N TYR A 104 -11.15 -3.58 -7.89
CA TYR A 104 -11.07 -4.42 -6.68
C TYR A 104 -9.86 -5.37 -6.58
N ARG A 105 -8.91 -5.33 -7.52
CA ARG A 105 -7.70 -6.14 -7.49
C ARG A 105 -6.52 -5.29 -7.01
N TYR A 106 -6.35 -5.25 -5.71
CA TYR A 106 -5.20 -4.60 -5.08
C TYR A 106 -3.88 -5.22 -5.56
N CYS A 107 -2.93 -4.39 -5.92
CA CYS A 107 -1.61 -4.84 -6.36
C CYS A 107 -0.44 -4.10 -5.70
N GLY A 108 -0.72 -3.11 -4.87
CA GLY A 108 0.31 -2.35 -4.17
C GLY A 108 -0.19 -1.04 -3.59
N CYS A 109 0.71 -0.22 -3.08
CA CYS A 109 0.36 1.09 -2.54
C CYS A 109 1.47 2.12 -2.75
N SER A 110 1.11 3.40 -2.61
CA SER A 110 2.05 4.51 -2.58
C SER A 110 1.94 5.29 -1.27
N PHE A 111 3.08 5.72 -0.74
CA PHE A 111 3.20 6.49 0.50
C PHE A 111 3.96 7.80 0.25
N PRO A 112 3.58 8.89 0.91
CA PRO A 112 2.33 9.09 1.65
C PRO A 112 1.12 9.18 0.72
N GLN A 113 -0.08 8.98 1.27
CA GLN A 113 -1.32 9.18 0.53
C GLN A 113 -1.49 10.65 0.13
N LYS A 114 -2.14 10.88 -1.03
CA LYS A 114 -2.41 12.23 -1.58
C LYS A 114 -3.87 12.43 -2.02
N SER A 115 -4.70 11.41 -1.84
CA SER A 115 -6.09 11.41 -2.28
C SER A 115 -6.97 12.35 -1.47
N VAL A 116 -6.63 12.60 -0.20
CA VAL A 116 -7.37 13.50 0.71
C VAL A 116 -6.40 14.28 1.60
N PRO A 117 -6.83 15.43 2.19
CA PRO A 117 -6.05 16.12 3.20
C PRO A 117 -5.69 15.19 4.37
N HIS A 118 -4.43 15.22 4.81
CA HIS A 118 -3.94 14.33 5.88
C HIS A 118 -4.76 14.44 7.16
N ALA A 119 -5.17 15.65 7.54
CA ALA A 119 -6.00 15.89 8.72
C ALA A 119 -7.37 15.15 8.64
N ALA A 120 -7.96 15.04 7.45
CA ALA A 120 -9.24 14.38 7.27
C ALA A 120 -9.14 12.86 7.49
N ILE A 121 -8.18 12.20 6.85
CA ILE A 121 -7.99 10.76 7.03
C ILE A 121 -7.50 10.43 8.44
N ARG A 122 -6.60 11.23 9.00
CA ARG A 122 -6.12 11.09 10.38
C ARG A 122 -7.26 11.19 11.38
N GLY A 123 -8.11 12.21 11.27
CA GLY A 123 -9.26 12.42 12.16
C GLY A 123 -10.26 11.26 12.09
N ALA A 124 -10.62 10.83 10.88
CA ALA A 124 -11.53 9.70 10.68
C ALA A 124 -10.96 8.40 11.25
N ALA A 125 -9.69 8.09 10.97
CA ALA A 125 -9.04 6.88 11.42
C ALA A 125 -8.90 6.81 12.96
N LEU A 126 -8.51 7.91 13.61
CA LEU A 126 -8.41 7.99 15.07
C LEU A 126 -9.79 7.81 15.73
N ALA A 127 -10.85 8.43 15.18
CA ALA A 127 -12.21 8.29 15.70
C ALA A 127 -12.72 6.83 15.63
N ILE A 128 -12.42 6.13 14.52
CA ILE A 128 -12.76 4.70 14.37
C ILE A 128 -11.99 3.86 15.39
N CYS A 129 -10.66 4.08 15.52
CA CYS A 129 -9.85 3.33 16.48
C CYS A 129 -10.24 3.57 17.92
N ALA A 130 -10.68 4.77 18.30
CA ALA A 130 -11.25 5.04 19.63
C ALA A 130 -12.49 4.15 19.90
N LYS A 131 -13.36 3.97 18.90
CA LYS A 131 -14.51 3.08 19.01
C LYS A 131 -14.13 1.60 19.03
N LEU A 132 -13.06 1.21 18.37
CA LEU A 132 -12.52 -0.14 18.44
C LEU A 132 -11.93 -0.44 19.83
N TYR A 133 -11.21 0.52 20.41
CA TYR A 133 -10.69 0.39 21.76
C TYR A 133 -11.81 0.20 22.83
N GLU A 134 -12.93 0.93 22.72
CA GLU A 134 -14.13 0.73 23.55
C GLU A 134 -14.69 -0.72 23.43
N LYS A 135 -14.34 -1.42 22.34
CA LYS A 135 -14.70 -2.83 22.11
C LYS A 135 -13.57 -3.82 22.44
N ASN A 136 -12.57 -3.38 23.21
CA ASN A 136 -11.40 -4.15 23.61
C ASN A 136 -10.51 -4.62 22.44
N VAL A 137 -10.48 -3.91 21.34
CA VAL A 137 -9.53 -4.16 20.26
C VAL A 137 -8.21 -3.49 20.60
N ILE A 138 -7.12 -4.27 20.61
CA ILE A 138 -5.75 -3.84 20.88
C ILE A 138 -4.85 -4.36 19.76
N GLY A 139 -3.80 -3.62 19.42
CA GLY A 139 -2.81 -3.98 18.40
C GLY A 139 -2.94 -3.18 17.11
N TYR A 140 -2.40 -3.74 16.04
CA TYR A 140 -2.42 -3.10 14.73
C TYR A 140 -3.82 -3.13 14.12
N VAL A 141 -4.19 -2.02 13.49
CA VAL A 141 -5.46 -1.86 12.77
C VAL A 141 -5.18 -1.14 11.44
N GLY A 142 -5.64 -1.73 10.35
CA GLY A 142 -5.70 -1.08 9.04
C GLY A 142 -7.14 -0.67 8.73
N ILE A 143 -7.32 0.53 8.22
CA ILE A 143 -8.63 1.03 7.79
C ILE A 143 -8.51 1.47 6.34
N ASP A 144 -9.34 0.86 5.50
CA ASP A 144 -9.41 1.20 4.09
C ASP A 144 -10.56 2.17 3.85
N PHE A 145 -10.28 3.18 3.04
CA PHE A 145 -11.22 4.23 2.70
C PHE A 145 -11.42 4.32 1.19
N VAL A 146 -12.52 4.91 0.79
CA VAL A 146 -12.76 5.39 -0.56
C VAL A 146 -13.08 6.88 -0.50
N THR A 147 -12.45 7.66 -1.38
CA THR A 147 -12.79 9.07 -1.54
C THR A 147 -13.45 9.30 -2.90
N PHE A 148 -14.47 10.12 -2.91
CA PHE A 148 -15.29 10.39 -4.09
C PHE A 148 -15.88 11.79 -4.07
N TRP A 149 -16.28 12.28 -5.24
CA TRP A 149 -16.98 13.54 -5.36
C TRP A 149 -18.50 13.31 -5.17
N ASP A 150 -19.08 13.95 -4.19
CA ASP A 150 -20.52 13.93 -3.95
C ASP A 150 -21.17 15.15 -4.60
N ALA A 151 -21.83 14.94 -5.74
CA ALA A 151 -22.49 15.99 -6.47
C ALA A 151 -23.66 16.64 -5.69
N ALA A 152 -24.25 15.93 -4.74
CA ALA A 152 -25.38 16.46 -3.95
C ALA A 152 -24.91 17.50 -2.92
N SER A 153 -23.75 17.30 -2.30
CA SER A 153 -23.16 18.24 -1.35
C SER A 153 -22.06 19.12 -1.98
N ASN A 154 -21.75 18.91 -3.27
CA ASN A 154 -20.68 19.55 -4.01
C ASN A 154 -19.33 19.52 -3.25
N SER A 155 -18.99 18.38 -2.69
CA SER A 155 -17.81 18.21 -1.86
C SER A 155 -17.18 16.83 -2.01
N GLN A 156 -15.90 16.75 -1.71
CA GLN A 156 -15.20 15.47 -1.59
C GLN A 156 -15.61 14.78 -0.29
N ARG A 157 -15.97 13.51 -0.39
CA ARG A 157 -16.35 12.65 0.75
C ARG A 157 -15.31 11.57 0.97
N LEU A 158 -15.19 11.14 2.22
CA LEU A 158 -14.34 10.03 2.64
C LEU A 158 -15.22 9.01 3.38
N TRP A 159 -15.29 7.77 2.88
CA TRP A 159 -15.95 6.66 3.53
C TRP A 159 -14.94 5.61 3.97
N ALA A 160 -15.05 5.12 5.19
CA ALA A 160 -14.38 3.89 5.61
C ALA A 160 -15.15 2.70 5.03
N VAL A 161 -14.45 1.80 4.36
CA VAL A 161 -15.07 0.67 3.65
C VAL A 161 -14.65 -0.68 4.24
N ASP A 162 -13.47 -0.75 4.88
CA ASP A 162 -12.99 -1.97 5.50
C ASP A 162 -12.14 -1.69 6.73
N ILE A 163 -12.17 -2.62 7.71
CA ILE A 163 -11.38 -2.58 8.95
C ILE A 163 -10.66 -3.92 9.10
N ASN A 164 -9.34 -3.88 9.00
CA ASN A 164 -8.47 -5.03 9.12
C ASN A 164 -7.79 -5.03 10.48
N ILE A 165 -8.18 -5.96 11.37
CA ILE A 165 -7.56 -6.11 12.68
C ILE A 165 -6.31 -6.98 12.52
N GLY A 166 -5.13 -6.35 12.58
CA GLY A 166 -3.84 -6.99 12.41
C GLY A 166 -2.88 -6.15 11.58
N LEU A 167 -1.68 -6.71 11.34
CA LEU A 167 -0.65 -6.10 10.52
C LEU A 167 -1.02 -6.26 9.03
N THR A 168 -1.33 -5.15 8.36
CA THR A 168 -1.65 -5.14 6.93
C THR A 168 -0.39 -5.22 6.05
N ARG A 169 -0.58 -5.55 4.76
CA ARG A 169 0.53 -5.53 3.78
C ARG A 169 1.13 -4.13 3.63
N SER A 170 0.30 -3.09 3.61
CA SER A 170 0.76 -1.70 3.53
C SER A 170 1.54 -1.28 4.78
N ALA A 171 1.15 -1.75 5.98
CA ALA A 171 1.90 -1.53 7.21
C ALA A 171 3.26 -2.24 7.17
N SER A 172 3.33 -3.46 6.63
CA SER A 172 4.59 -4.20 6.47
C SER A 172 5.53 -3.50 5.48
N SER A 173 5.00 -3.00 4.34
CA SER A 173 5.77 -2.19 3.39
C SER A 173 6.30 -0.91 4.04
N PHE A 174 5.48 -0.25 4.86
CA PHE A 174 5.92 0.94 5.60
C PHE A 174 6.99 0.61 6.65
N ALA A 175 6.87 -0.52 7.35
CA ALA A 175 7.88 -0.93 8.33
C ALA A 175 9.26 -1.15 7.69
N LEU A 176 9.31 -1.82 6.52
CA LEU A 176 10.55 -1.96 5.74
C LEU A 176 11.08 -0.59 5.28
N PHE A 177 10.21 0.27 4.74
CA PHE A 177 10.58 1.61 4.33
C PHE A 177 11.16 2.41 5.51
N HIS A 178 10.48 2.39 6.66
CA HIS A 178 10.93 3.08 7.86
C HIS A 178 12.31 2.59 8.34
N PHE A 179 12.52 1.28 8.33
CA PHE A 179 13.80 0.67 8.67
C PHE A 179 14.92 1.14 7.73
N LEU A 180 14.68 1.16 6.41
CA LEU A 180 15.66 1.59 5.41
C LEU A 180 15.96 3.10 5.48
N MET A 181 14.98 3.90 5.87
CA MET A 181 15.10 5.37 5.86
C MET A 181 15.67 5.94 7.16
N GLY A 182 15.36 5.35 8.31
CA GLY A 182 15.78 5.86 9.61
C GLY A 182 15.29 7.27 9.95
N GLY A 183 14.19 7.71 9.35
CA GLY A 183 13.61 9.03 9.56
C GLY A 183 12.33 9.00 10.40
N LYS A 184 11.47 10.01 10.24
CA LYS A 184 10.24 10.18 11.02
C LYS A 184 9.08 10.66 10.14
N VAL A 185 7.86 10.24 10.49
CA VAL A 185 6.63 10.81 9.91
C VAL A 185 6.33 12.14 10.57
N ASP A 186 6.11 13.17 9.78
CA ASP A 186 5.51 14.42 10.24
C ASP A 186 4.02 14.20 10.47
N THR A 187 3.60 14.19 11.71
CA THR A 187 2.21 13.91 12.10
C THR A 187 1.19 14.96 11.62
N SER A 188 1.65 16.14 11.23
CA SER A 188 0.79 17.21 10.71
C SER A 188 0.52 17.09 9.21
N THR A 189 1.51 16.63 8.44
CA THR A 189 1.44 16.51 6.98
C THR A 189 1.31 15.06 6.48
N GLY A 190 1.72 14.09 7.30
CA GLY A 190 1.82 12.69 6.92
C GLY A 190 3.06 12.37 6.07
N GLU A 191 3.90 13.34 5.81
CA GLU A 191 5.14 13.18 5.05
C GLU A 191 6.23 12.52 5.88
N TYR A 192 7.13 11.81 5.21
CA TYR A 192 8.28 11.17 5.85
C TYR A 192 9.54 11.99 5.61
N MET A 193 10.21 12.36 6.70
CA MET A 193 11.38 13.22 6.69
C MET A 193 12.60 12.46 7.17
N VAL A 194 13.72 12.65 6.47
CA VAL A 194 15.03 12.09 6.82
C VAL A 194 16.06 13.21 6.95
N GLU A 195 17.01 13.03 7.83
CA GLU A 195 18.20 13.88 7.89
C GLU A 195 19.08 13.61 6.66
N PRO A 196 19.70 14.63 6.06
CA PRO A 196 20.67 14.44 5.01
C PRO A 196 21.80 13.50 5.48
N TRP A 197 22.34 12.73 4.54
CA TRP A 197 23.54 11.95 4.85
C TRP A 197 24.72 12.89 4.99
N GLU A 198 25.25 13.04 6.22
CA GLU A 198 26.53 13.70 6.44
C GLU A 198 27.65 12.74 6.06
N GLU A 199 28.38 13.03 5.00
CA GLU A 199 29.71 12.42 4.82
C GLU A 199 30.56 12.83 6.02
N ASN A 200 30.96 11.84 6.83
CA ASN A 200 31.89 12.07 7.92
C ASN A 200 33.20 12.70 7.37
N THR A 201 33.26 14.00 7.35
CA THR A 201 34.45 14.80 7.07
C THR A 201 35.45 14.76 8.26
N SER A 202 35.48 13.65 9.01
CA SER A 202 36.33 13.47 10.19
C SER A 202 37.66 12.81 9.86
N GLN A 203 38.21 12.97 8.64
CA GLN A 203 39.58 12.46 8.31
C GLN A 203 40.53 13.52 7.79
N THR A 204 40.34 14.79 8.11
CA THR A 204 41.33 15.83 7.74
C THR A 204 41.76 16.71 8.89
N LEU A 205 41.98 16.17 10.08
CA LEU A 205 42.69 16.89 11.14
C LEU A 205 43.45 15.89 12.01
N SER A 206 44.53 15.27 11.49
CA SER A 206 45.71 14.90 12.28
C SER A 206 46.79 14.26 11.39
N ASN A 207 47.40 15.07 10.54
CA ASN A 207 48.76 14.80 10.12
C ASN A 207 49.66 15.85 10.78
N ASN A 208 50.00 15.61 12.05
CA ASN A 208 51.27 16.05 12.66
C ASN A 208 51.46 15.29 13.95
N GLY A 209 52.46 14.40 13.96
CA GLY A 209 53.14 14.00 15.20
C GLY A 209 53.04 12.52 15.59
N GLY A 210 54.00 11.70 15.19
CA GLY A 210 54.75 10.78 16.07
C GLY A 210 54.10 9.44 16.42
N SER A 211 54.59 8.41 15.73
CA SER A 211 54.97 7.05 16.20
C SER A 211 54.43 6.51 17.53
N GLN A 212 53.65 5.40 17.50
CA GLN A 212 54.15 4.11 18.04
C GLN A 212 53.09 3.01 17.81
N LEU A 213 53.61 1.88 17.32
CA LEU A 213 52.97 0.59 17.19
C LEU A 213 52.59 0.00 18.56
N GLN A 214 51.41 -0.56 18.70
CA GLN A 214 51.21 -1.78 19.48
C GLN A 214 49.99 -2.56 18.98
N GLU A 215 50.28 -3.71 18.40
CA GLU A 215 49.35 -4.82 18.22
C GLU A 215 48.96 -5.37 19.60
N ASN A 216 47.68 -5.67 19.77
CA ASN A 216 47.28 -6.81 20.60
C ASN A 216 45.89 -7.32 20.21
N SER A 217 45.92 -8.49 19.62
CA SER A 217 44.84 -9.44 19.48
C SER A 217 44.36 -9.94 20.85
N THR A 218 43.06 -9.99 21.09
CA THR A 218 42.49 -11.09 21.90
C THR A 218 40.99 -11.19 21.63
N ILE A 219 40.61 -12.32 21.05
CA ILE A 219 39.25 -12.86 21.03
C ILE A 219 39.03 -13.52 22.38
N SER A 220 37.95 -13.22 23.09
CA SER A 220 37.27 -14.21 23.95
C SER A 220 35.93 -13.72 24.51
N SER A 221 34.99 -14.61 24.34
CA SER A 221 33.87 -15.01 25.20
C SER A 221 32.64 -14.13 25.38
N LEU A 222 31.56 -14.72 24.90
CA LEU A 222 30.13 -14.60 25.28
C LEU A 222 29.94 -14.48 26.80
N GLY A 223 29.11 -13.55 27.20
CA GLY A 223 28.58 -13.43 28.56
C GLY A 223 27.31 -12.60 28.56
N GLU A 224 26.20 -13.27 28.79
CA GLU A 224 24.89 -12.69 29.05
C GLU A 224 24.96 -11.65 30.18
N ASN A 225 24.31 -10.50 30.00
CA ASN A 225 23.54 -9.88 31.07
C ASN A 225 22.67 -8.73 30.58
N SER A 226 21.38 -8.94 30.79
CA SER A 226 20.32 -7.96 30.70
C SER A 226 20.54 -6.82 31.68
N SER A 227 20.60 -5.60 31.18
CA SER A 227 20.18 -4.41 31.93
C SER A 227 19.86 -3.27 30.97
N LEU A 228 18.60 -2.91 30.95
CA LEU A 228 18.06 -1.67 30.37
C LEU A 228 18.74 -0.47 31.04
N ASN A 229 19.75 0.06 30.41
CA ASN A 229 20.30 1.34 30.80
C ASN A 229 19.58 2.45 30.05
N GLN A 230 18.78 3.21 30.78
CA GLN A 230 18.34 4.56 30.47
C GLN A 230 19.56 5.37 30.01
N ARG A 231 19.67 5.63 28.73
CA ARG A 231 20.55 6.68 28.25
C ARG A 231 19.86 8.01 28.50
N SER A 232 20.39 8.71 29.49
CA SER A 232 20.13 10.12 29.77
C SER A 232 20.11 10.96 28.49
N SER A 233 19.08 11.78 28.38
CA SER A 233 18.84 12.79 27.37
C SER A 233 19.99 13.81 27.32
N THR A 234 21.00 13.56 26.52
CA THR A 234 21.80 14.62 25.93
C THR A 234 20.95 15.25 24.85
N GLY A 235 20.68 16.56 24.99
CA GLY A 235 19.84 17.32 24.09
C GLY A 235 20.23 17.08 22.63
N SER A 236 19.41 16.36 21.90
CA SER A 236 19.54 16.21 20.46
C SER A 236 19.29 17.60 19.86
N LEU A 237 20.33 18.21 19.31
CA LEU A 237 20.21 19.35 18.42
C LEU A 237 19.19 18.96 17.35
N GLN A 238 17.98 19.51 17.41
CA GLN A 238 16.97 19.27 16.40
C GLN A 238 17.44 19.89 15.10
N VAL A 239 17.70 19.05 14.10
CA VAL A 239 18.03 19.52 12.75
C VAL A 239 16.92 20.43 12.26
N PRO A 240 17.22 21.64 11.82
CA PRO A 240 16.21 22.56 11.31
C PRO A 240 15.40 21.92 10.18
N ARG A 241 14.07 22.10 10.18
CA ARG A 241 13.14 21.46 9.24
C ARG A 241 13.48 21.71 7.76
N ASN A 242 14.09 22.86 7.45
CA ASN A 242 14.55 23.22 6.11
C ASN A 242 15.74 22.40 5.61
N LEU A 243 16.42 21.66 6.48
CA LEU A 243 17.49 20.73 6.12
C LEU A 243 17.02 19.30 5.96
N LEU A 244 15.79 18.96 6.37
CA LEU A 244 15.24 17.63 6.24
C LEU A 244 14.81 17.36 4.79
N GLU A 245 15.02 16.13 4.33
CA GLU A 245 14.62 15.67 3.00
C GLU A 245 13.40 14.78 3.08
N SER A 246 12.42 15.00 2.21
CA SER A 246 11.26 14.11 2.11
C SER A 246 11.62 12.78 1.45
N ARG A 247 10.93 11.72 1.84
CA ARG A 247 11.00 10.39 1.21
C ARG A 247 9.61 9.82 1.03
N CYS A 248 9.43 9.13 -0.08
CA CYS A 248 8.21 8.44 -0.42
C CYS A 248 8.52 7.09 -1.07
N TYR A 249 7.52 6.23 -1.14
CA TYR A 249 7.67 4.95 -1.84
C TYR A 249 6.46 4.58 -2.68
N VAL A 250 6.70 3.65 -3.61
CA VAL A 250 5.69 2.84 -4.30
C VAL A 250 6.05 1.39 -4.06
N SER A 251 5.11 0.59 -3.56
CA SER A 251 5.33 -0.83 -3.29
C SER A 251 4.35 -1.70 -4.06
N HIS A 252 4.84 -2.84 -4.51
CA HIS A 252 4.06 -3.98 -4.98
C HIS A 252 4.47 -5.19 -4.18
N ASP A 253 3.55 -5.74 -3.40
CA ASP A 253 3.84 -6.76 -2.39
C ASP A 253 3.75 -8.19 -2.90
N SER A 254 3.19 -8.41 -4.11
CA SER A 254 3.01 -9.75 -4.65
C SER A 254 2.92 -9.71 -6.18
N ILE A 255 4.09 -9.72 -6.83
CA ILE A 255 4.22 -9.79 -8.28
C ILE A 255 4.51 -11.24 -8.64
N TYR A 256 3.61 -11.88 -9.35
CA TYR A 256 3.77 -13.27 -9.78
C TYR A 256 4.06 -13.34 -11.29
N HIS A 257 5.18 -13.98 -11.62
CA HIS A 257 5.56 -14.36 -12.96
C HIS A 257 6.10 -15.79 -12.97
N PRO A 258 5.51 -16.75 -13.72
CA PRO A 258 5.87 -18.16 -13.62
C PRO A 258 7.36 -18.43 -13.87
N ASN A 259 7.98 -17.70 -14.79
CA ASN A 259 9.39 -17.88 -15.13
C ASN A 259 10.36 -17.35 -14.06
N LEU A 260 9.92 -16.51 -13.11
CA LEU A 260 10.77 -16.10 -11.99
C LEU A 260 11.21 -17.31 -11.16
N GLY A 261 10.33 -18.30 -10.96
CA GLY A 261 10.63 -19.50 -10.19
C GLY A 261 11.70 -20.40 -10.81
N SER A 262 11.96 -20.26 -12.11
CA SER A 262 13.02 -21.01 -12.80
C SER A 262 14.40 -20.34 -12.75
N MET A 263 14.47 -19.10 -12.27
CA MET A 263 15.73 -18.37 -12.13
C MET A 263 16.44 -18.77 -10.83
N GLN A 264 17.76 -18.96 -10.92
CA GLN A 264 18.57 -19.08 -9.71
C GLN A 264 18.62 -17.73 -8.99
N TYR A 265 18.41 -17.77 -7.68
CA TYR A 265 18.36 -16.61 -6.79
C TYR A 265 19.57 -15.66 -7.00
N GLY A 266 20.81 -16.19 -6.92
CA GLY A 266 22.01 -15.40 -7.10
C GLY A 266 22.13 -14.78 -8.50
N ALA A 267 21.70 -15.50 -9.54
CA ALA A 267 21.72 -15.00 -10.91
C ALA A 267 20.75 -13.83 -11.09
N PHE A 268 19.52 -13.92 -10.56
CA PHE A 268 18.54 -12.85 -10.62
C PHE A 268 19.06 -11.55 -9.98
N PHE A 269 19.54 -11.61 -8.75
CA PHE A 269 20.03 -10.42 -8.04
C PHE A 269 21.31 -9.84 -8.62
N ASN A 270 22.22 -10.68 -9.16
CA ASN A 270 23.39 -10.21 -9.87
C ASN A 270 23.01 -9.46 -11.16
N LEU A 271 22.06 -9.98 -11.93
CA LEU A 271 21.56 -9.29 -13.10
C LEU A 271 20.86 -7.96 -12.73
N CYS A 272 20.05 -7.94 -11.69
CA CYS A 272 19.44 -6.70 -11.18
C CYS A 272 20.51 -5.65 -10.89
N ARG A 273 21.60 -6.04 -10.20
CA ARG A 273 22.72 -5.14 -9.88
C ARG A 273 23.43 -4.63 -11.12
N LEU A 274 23.70 -5.49 -12.10
CA LEU A 274 24.32 -5.10 -13.37
C LEU A 274 23.47 -4.09 -14.15
N HIS A 275 22.15 -4.19 -14.04
CA HIS A 275 21.21 -3.23 -14.65
C HIS A 275 20.95 -2.00 -13.76
N GLY A 276 21.68 -1.82 -12.66
CA GLY A 276 21.50 -0.71 -11.71
C GLY A 276 20.12 -0.72 -11.06
N ILE A 277 19.59 -1.91 -10.77
CA ILE A 277 18.37 -2.15 -9.99
C ILE A 277 18.80 -2.56 -8.60
N SER A 278 18.93 -1.58 -7.72
CA SER A 278 19.37 -1.75 -6.34
C SER A 278 18.88 -0.60 -5.48
N PHE A 279 18.95 -0.79 -4.19
CA PHE A 279 18.75 0.26 -3.22
C PHE A 279 20.13 0.81 -2.79
N ASP A 280 20.28 2.13 -2.85
CA ASP A 280 21.46 2.83 -2.40
C ASP A 280 21.24 3.34 -0.96
N LEU A 281 22.02 2.83 -0.03
CA LEU A 281 21.93 3.15 1.39
C LEU A 281 22.36 4.59 1.70
N GLN A 282 23.31 5.15 0.95
CA GLN A 282 23.79 6.52 1.18
C GLN A 282 22.76 7.55 0.73
N SER A 283 22.34 7.49 -0.52
CA SER A 283 21.33 8.39 -1.06
C SER A 283 19.91 8.06 -0.60
N ARG A 284 19.71 6.88 0.02
CA ARG A 284 18.40 6.34 0.45
C ARG A 284 17.37 6.38 -0.67
N ASN A 285 17.78 5.91 -1.85
CA ASN A 285 16.96 5.86 -3.06
C ASN A 285 17.12 4.51 -3.76
N GLY A 286 16.17 4.19 -4.64
CA GLY A 286 16.26 3.02 -5.51
C GLY A 286 15.20 1.98 -5.22
N LEU A 287 15.53 0.71 -5.40
CA LEU A 287 14.60 -0.40 -5.27
C LEU A 287 15.09 -1.41 -4.24
N ALA A 288 14.28 -1.69 -3.24
CA ALA A 288 14.45 -2.81 -2.33
C ALA A 288 13.48 -3.94 -2.70
N PHE A 289 13.92 -5.19 -2.55
CA PHE A 289 13.07 -6.35 -2.78
C PHE A 289 12.44 -6.85 -1.48
N MET A 290 11.19 -7.29 -1.59
CA MET A 290 10.42 -7.95 -0.54
C MET A 290 10.08 -9.37 -0.99
N LEU A 291 9.78 -10.25 -0.05
CA LEU A 291 9.43 -11.65 -0.33
C LEU A 291 10.48 -12.37 -1.19
N ALA A 292 11.76 -12.09 -0.97
CA ALA A 292 12.84 -12.66 -1.74
C ALA A 292 12.83 -14.20 -1.74
N ASP A 293 12.47 -14.82 -0.61
CA ASP A 293 12.34 -16.28 -0.47
C ASP A 293 11.22 -16.88 -1.32
N SER A 294 10.23 -16.07 -1.71
CA SER A 294 9.12 -16.50 -2.56
C SER A 294 9.48 -16.53 -4.05
N LEU A 295 10.70 -16.11 -4.42
CA LEU A 295 11.16 -16.13 -5.82
C LEU A 295 11.12 -17.53 -6.42
N VAL A 296 11.42 -18.56 -5.64
CA VAL A 296 11.32 -19.98 -6.05
C VAL A 296 9.90 -20.35 -6.46
N GLY A 297 8.89 -19.74 -5.86
CA GLY A 297 7.48 -19.87 -6.24
C GLY A 297 7.04 -18.93 -7.36
N GLY A 298 7.95 -18.20 -7.98
CA GLY A 298 7.65 -17.22 -9.03
C GLY A 298 7.09 -15.89 -8.52
N THR A 299 7.13 -15.64 -7.20
CA THR A 299 6.59 -14.43 -6.59
C THR A 299 7.70 -13.57 -6.02
N ILE A 300 7.60 -12.25 -6.23
CA ILE A 300 8.50 -11.27 -5.64
C ILE A 300 7.71 -10.01 -5.27
N GLY A 301 8.13 -9.35 -4.19
CA GLY A 301 7.69 -8.01 -3.85
C GLY A 301 8.78 -6.98 -4.08
N MET A 302 8.40 -5.73 -4.29
CA MET A 302 9.36 -4.64 -4.47
C MET A 302 8.87 -3.33 -3.86
N LEU A 303 9.83 -2.54 -3.39
CA LEU A 303 9.64 -1.24 -2.79
C LEU A 303 10.55 -0.24 -3.51
N GLY A 304 9.98 0.59 -4.37
CA GLY A 304 10.68 1.70 -4.99
C GLY A 304 10.65 2.93 -4.10
N VAL A 305 11.81 3.51 -3.81
CA VAL A 305 11.97 4.66 -2.92
C VAL A 305 12.53 5.86 -3.66
N GLY A 306 12.09 7.06 -3.30
CA GLY A 306 12.60 8.31 -3.86
C GLY A 306 12.23 9.54 -3.05
N LYS A 307 12.83 10.69 -3.40
CA LYS A 307 12.46 12.00 -2.83
C LYS A 307 11.06 12.47 -3.29
N VAL A 308 10.62 11.97 -4.46
CA VAL A 308 9.30 12.26 -5.06
C VAL A 308 8.72 10.99 -5.66
N HIS A 309 7.39 10.89 -5.71
CA HIS A 309 6.69 9.70 -6.21
C HIS A 309 7.12 9.27 -7.61
N SER A 310 7.40 10.21 -8.52
CA SER A 310 7.86 9.89 -9.87
C SER A 310 9.20 9.14 -9.90
N LYS A 311 10.11 9.44 -8.95
CA LYS A 311 11.37 8.69 -8.81
C LYS A 311 11.14 7.30 -8.24
N ALA A 312 10.31 7.17 -7.21
CA ALA A 312 9.94 5.89 -6.63
C ALA A 312 9.26 4.98 -7.68
N LEU A 313 8.29 5.52 -8.41
CA LEU A 313 7.59 4.82 -9.49
C LEU A 313 8.52 4.37 -10.61
N ARG A 314 9.48 5.24 -11.01
CA ARG A 314 10.49 4.92 -12.04
C ARG A 314 11.39 3.74 -11.62
N SER A 315 11.74 3.64 -10.34
CA SER A 315 12.52 2.51 -9.83
C SER A 315 11.77 1.19 -9.97
N VAL A 316 10.47 1.17 -9.65
CA VAL A 316 9.59 0.02 -9.84
C VAL A 316 9.43 -0.32 -11.33
N SER A 317 9.12 0.68 -12.16
CA SER A 317 8.97 0.52 -13.61
C SER A 317 10.21 -0.05 -14.28
N LYS A 318 11.40 0.43 -13.87
CA LYS A 318 12.69 -0.08 -14.37
C LYS A 318 12.85 -1.57 -14.08
N CYS A 319 12.51 -2.02 -12.87
CA CYS A 319 12.58 -3.41 -12.50
C CYS A 319 11.56 -4.29 -13.25
N LEU A 320 10.32 -3.82 -13.39
CA LEU A 320 9.30 -4.55 -14.14
C LEU A 320 9.69 -4.71 -15.62
N LYS A 321 10.20 -3.66 -16.26
CA LYS A 321 10.73 -3.73 -17.64
C LYS A 321 11.92 -4.69 -17.75
N PHE A 322 12.79 -4.70 -16.75
CA PHE A 322 13.90 -5.67 -16.69
C PHE A 322 13.37 -7.10 -16.61
N ILE A 323 12.38 -7.38 -15.74
CA ILE A 323 11.76 -8.71 -15.64
C ILE A 323 11.10 -9.08 -16.97
N GLU A 324 10.33 -8.18 -17.60
CA GLU A 324 9.69 -8.38 -18.90
C GLU A 324 10.72 -8.83 -19.96
N ASN A 325 11.87 -8.15 -20.03
CA ASN A 325 12.87 -8.38 -21.06
C ASN A 325 13.76 -9.61 -20.79
N GLN A 326 14.14 -9.85 -19.53
CA GLN A 326 15.10 -10.90 -19.19
C GLN A 326 14.43 -12.23 -18.83
N VAL A 327 13.26 -12.18 -18.20
CA VAL A 327 12.55 -13.35 -17.71
C VAL A 327 11.53 -13.85 -18.74
N GLY A 328 10.90 -12.94 -19.49
CA GLY A 328 9.95 -13.27 -20.55
C GLY A 328 10.56 -14.07 -21.69
N THR A 329 11.85 -13.91 -21.96
CA THR A 329 12.56 -14.57 -23.07
C THR A 329 13.03 -16.00 -22.77
N LEU A 330 13.04 -16.43 -21.49
CA LEU A 330 13.66 -17.69 -21.08
C LEU A 330 12.86 -18.95 -21.43
N HIS A 331 11.57 -18.84 -21.78
CA HIS A 331 10.77 -20.02 -22.12
C HIS A 331 9.70 -19.76 -23.21
N GLN A 332 10.05 -20.12 -24.44
CA GLN A 332 9.08 -20.30 -25.55
C GLN A 332 8.59 -21.76 -25.69
N LYS A 333 8.82 -22.64 -24.74
CA LYS A 333 8.41 -24.06 -24.83
C LYS A 333 7.64 -24.50 -23.60
N GLY A 334 6.34 -24.39 -23.67
CA GLY A 334 5.37 -24.95 -22.73
C GLY A 334 4.12 -24.09 -22.68
N GLU A 335 2.95 -24.67 -22.87
CA GLU A 335 1.65 -24.05 -22.59
C GLU A 335 1.59 -23.72 -21.09
N PHE A 336 2.23 -22.62 -20.70
CA PHE A 336 2.07 -22.08 -19.36
C PHE A 336 0.78 -21.27 -19.30
N ASP A 337 -0.04 -21.64 -18.34
CA ASP A 337 -1.31 -21.00 -17.99
C ASP A 337 -1.10 -19.48 -17.75
N SER A 338 -1.12 -18.71 -18.85
CA SER A 338 -0.99 -17.23 -18.82
C SER A 338 -2.09 -16.58 -17.98
N GLN A 339 -3.12 -17.36 -17.60
CA GLN A 339 -4.25 -16.90 -16.80
C GLN A 339 -3.92 -16.68 -15.31
N LYS A 340 -2.75 -17.10 -14.83
CA LYS A 340 -2.39 -16.92 -13.39
C LYS A 340 -1.44 -15.77 -13.10
N SER A 341 -0.75 -15.23 -14.11
CA SER A 341 0.20 -14.13 -13.91
C SER A 341 -0.52 -12.80 -13.72
N ASN A 342 -0.18 -12.08 -12.64
CA ASN A 342 -0.63 -10.70 -12.43
C ASN A 342 0.39 -9.67 -12.97
N PHE A 343 1.51 -10.14 -13.52
CA PHE A 343 2.64 -9.32 -13.92
C PHE A 343 2.26 -8.27 -14.97
N MET A 344 1.58 -8.68 -16.05
CA MET A 344 1.22 -7.78 -17.15
C MET A 344 0.22 -6.71 -16.70
N ASP A 345 -0.71 -7.04 -15.82
CA ASP A 345 -1.67 -6.09 -15.27
C ASP A 345 -0.97 -5.03 -14.43
N ILE A 346 -0.01 -5.45 -13.58
CA ILE A 346 0.80 -4.54 -12.76
C ILE A 346 1.67 -3.66 -13.65
N LEU A 347 2.35 -4.23 -14.64
CA LEU A 347 3.20 -3.49 -15.58
C LEU A 347 2.40 -2.42 -16.34
N SER A 348 1.21 -2.77 -16.82
CA SER A 348 0.31 -1.83 -17.50
C SER A 348 -0.13 -0.69 -16.56
N THR A 349 -0.49 -1.02 -15.33
CA THR A 349 -0.88 -0.05 -14.30
C THR A 349 0.25 0.95 -14.01
N ILE A 350 1.47 0.45 -13.84
CA ILE A 350 2.64 1.30 -13.58
C ILE A 350 2.96 2.20 -14.77
N LYS A 351 2.90 1.68 -16.00
CA LYS A 351 3.06 2.49 -17.22
C LYS A 351 2.02 3.64 -17.29
N HIS A 352 0.78 3.35 -16.91
CA HIS A 352 -0.30 4.36 -16.89
C HIS A 352 -0.03 5.46 -15.83
N LEU A 353 0.35 5.07 -14.62
CA LEU A 353 0.69 6.01 -13.54
C LEU A 353 1.89 6.89 -13.88
N GLU A 354 2.92 6.37 -14.59
CA GLU A 354 4.04 7.17 -15.10
C GLU A 354 3.58 8.25 -16.10
N LEU A 355 2.67 7.90 -17.00
CA LEU A 355 2.13 8.84 -17.98
C LEU A 355 1.29 9.96 -17.35
N GLU A 356 0.48 9.62 -16.36
CA GLU A 356 -0.30 10.62 -15.61
C GLU A 356 0.58 11.56 -14.78
N GLY A 357 1.62 11.02 -14.15
CA GLY A 357 2.60 11.81 -13.40
C GLY A 357 3.33 12.83 -14.26
N ASN A 358 3.69 12.45 -15.49
CA ASN A 358 4.36 13.34 -16.43
C ASN A 358 3.43 14.46 -16.95
N LYS A 359 2.14 14.21 -17.16
CA LYS A 359 1.16 15.23 -17.57
C LYS A 359 0.97 16.31 -16.50
N LYS A 360 0.94 15.94 -15.21
CA LYS A 360 0.80 16.89 -14.11
C LYS A 360 2.06 17.74 -13.87
N GLY A 361 3.24 17.29 -14.33
CA GLY A 361 4.51 18.03 -14.23
C GLY A 361 4.69 19.12 -15.27
N HIS A 362 3.94 19.12 -16.39
CA HIS A 362 4.02 20.12 -17.45
C HIS A 362 3.06 21.31 -17.29
N HIS A 363 2.21 21.29 -16.26
CA HIS A 363 1.24 22.36 -15.95
C HIS A 363 1.57 23.17 -14.68
N LYS A 364 2.82 23.10 -14.23
CA LYS A 364 3.31 23.95 -13.12
C LYS A 364 4.39 24.92 -13.61
#